data_9f502fa00e42933dd9b217a9e7f19875
#
_entry.id   9f502fa00e42933dd9b217a9e7f19875
#
_cell.length_a   1.000
_cell.length_b   1.000
_cell.length_c   1.000
_cell.angle_alpha   90.00
_cell.angle_beta   90.00
_cell.angle_gamma   90.00
#
_symmetry.space_group_name_H-M   'P 1'
#
loop_
_entity.id
_entity.type
_entity.pdbx_description
1 polymer ?
#
loop_
_entity_poly.entity_id
_entity_poly.type
_entity_poly.pdbx_seq_one_letter_code
_entity_poly.pdbx_strand_id
1 'polypeptide(L)'
;MEDQDMYYDGGIFRDVYLYSAPLVHIQDYKVETDLDENYENATMKLNVTVANASKAAAEGYKVDVRLYDQDGKMFVNDMTMDLDTVPAADGDTDGSVSTAGSKLVLSPELWSAETPNLYTMVLSLYDSKTGTYMGSVSQQLGFREIEFTKSEVDTNGNRITTDSEYKPITINGKQLLLKGTNRHDTDPEYGKYVPHETQEEDIKLMKQYNLNALRTSHYSNDEYLYYLCDKYGIYVMGETNLESHALMNQGEKQVNFKNLAMD
;
A
#
# COMPACT_ATOMS: atom_id res chain seq x y z
N MET A 1 6.31 3.56 26.61
CA MET A 1 6.78 4.96 26.53
C MET A 1 7.83 4.96 25.44
N GLU A 2 7.54 5.61 24.38
CA GLU A 2 8.40 5.71 23.20
C GLU A 2 9.37 6.86 23.44
N ASP A 3 10.63 6.64 23.18
CA ASP A 3 11.69 7.62 23.31
C ASP A 3 12.24 7.89 21.90
N GLN A 4 11.55 8.77 21.19
CA GLN A 4 11.85 9.13 19.81
C GLN A 4 12.50 10.51 19.74
N ASP A 5 13.51 10.63 18.91
CA ASP A 5 14.21 11.89 18.63
C ASP A 5 13.41 12.77 17.67
N MET A 6 12.21 13.22 18.10
CA MET A 6 11.37 14.10 17.31
C MET A 6 10.59 15.09 18.18
N TYR A 7 9.98 16.10 17.54
CA TYR A 7 9.09 17.02 18.21
C TYR A 7 7.81 16.30 18.67
N TYR A 8 7.47 16.48 19.94
CA TYR A 8 6.25 15.95 20.56
C TYR A 8 5.15 17.00 20.52
N ASP A 9 4.50 17.14 19.37
CA ASP A 9 3.35 18.01 19.24
C ASP A 9 2.07 17.21 19.49
N GLY A 10 1.20 17.72 20.35
CA GLY A 10 -0.11 17.13 20.61
C GLY A 10 -1.15 17.58 19.60
N GLY A 11 -2.22 16.80 19.47
CA GLY A 11 -3.39 17.17 18.67
C GLY A 11 -3.73 16.15 17.59
N ILE A 12 -4.77 16.47 16.81
CA ILE A 12 -5.21 15.69 15.64
C ILE A 12 -4.54 16.31 14.43
N PHE A 13 -3.62 15.60 13.80
CA PHE A 13 -2.80 16.06 12.67
C PHE A 13 -3.06 15.30 11.36
N ARG A 14 -4.04 14.39 11.38
CA ARG A 14 -4.57 13.71 10.18
C ARG A 14 -6.03 14.07 10.01
N ASP A 15 -6.53 13.93 8.81
CA ASP A 15 -7.89 14.22 8.46
C ASP A 15 -8.89 13.42 9.31
N VAL A 16 -9.98 14.04 9.68
CA VAL A 16 -11.12 13.41 10.34
C VAL A 16 -12.31 13.55 9.39
N TYR A 17 -12.85 12.42 8.97
CA TYR A 17 -13.97 12.39 8.03
C TYR A 17 -15.07 11.45 8.47
N LEU A 18 -16.28 11.73 8.01
CA LEU A 18 -17.44 10.87 8.16
C LEU A 18 -17.75 10.24 6.81
N TYR A 19 -17.86 8.92 6.77
CA TYR A 19 -18.27 8.22 5.57
C TYR A 19 -19.55 7.42 5.78
N SER A 20 -20.22 7.08 4.66
CA SER A 20 -21.39 6.21 4.63
C SER A 20 -21.22 5.18 3.55
N ALA A 21 -21.57 3.94 3.85
CA ALA A 21 -21.53 2.82 2.91
C ALA A 21 -22.85 2.04 2.97
N PRO A 22 -23.22 1.28 1.90
CA PRO A 22 -24.27 0.28 1.97
C PRO A 22 -24.01 -0.76 3.06
N LEU A 23 -25.05 -1.44 3.55
CA LEU A 23 -24.88 -2.49 4.57
C LEU A 23 -23.96 -3.63 4.11
N VAL A 24 -23.96 -3.96 2.82
CA VAL A 24 -22.97 -4.85 2.20
C VAL A 24 -22.04 -3.99 1.36
N HIS A 25 -20.75 -3.95 1.68
CA HIS A 25 -19.79 -3.07 1.05
C HIS A 25 -18.38 -3.67 1.01
N ILE A 26 -17.53 -3.16 0.12
CA ILE A 26 -16.11 -3.49 0.11
C ILE A 26 -15.49 -2.84 1.35
N GLN A 27 -14.95 -3.66 2.25
CA GLN A 27 -14.32 -3.22 3.49
C GLN A 27 -12.82 -2.99 3.29
N ASP A 28 -12.15 -3.91 2.58
CA ASP A 28 -10.71 -3.88 2.39
C ASP A 28 -10.32 -4.62 1.11
N TYR A 29 -9.14 -4.34 0.59
CA TYR A 29 -8.56 -5.08 -0.53
C TYR A 29 -7.03 -4.99 -0.51
N LYS A 30 -6.40 -6.02 -1.06
CA LYS A 30 -4.95 -6.06 -1.31
C LYS A 30 -4.72 -6.42 -2.77
N VAL A 31 -3.91 -5.62 -3.45
CA VAL A 31 -3.45 -5.90 -4.81
C VAL A 31 -1.94 -6.09 -4.84
N GLU A 32 -1.48 -7.09 -5.57
CA GLU A 32 -0.07 -7.38 -5.81
C GLU A 32 0.14 -7.54 -7.32
N THR A 33 1.24 -7.01 -7.82
CA THR A 33 1.68 -7.19 -9.21
C THR A 33 2.94 -8.05 -9.21
N ASP A 34 2.97 -9.05 -10.08
CA ASP A 34 4.03 -10.03 -10.19
C ASP A 34 4.42 -10.12 -11.68
N LEU A 35 5.61 -9.67 -12.03
CA LEU A 35 6.06 -9.63 -13.43
C LEU A 35 6.60 -11.00 -13.85
N ASP A 36 6.52 -11.28 -15.13
CA ASP A 36 7.14 -12.50 -15.70
C ASP A 36 8.67 -12.37 -15.75
N GLU A 37 9.36 -13.48 -16.06
CA GLU A 37 10.83 -13.54 -16.10
C GLU A 37 11.46 -12.55 -17.10
N ASN A 38 10.70 -12.07 -18.07
CA ASN A 38 11.15 -11.10 -19.06
C ASN A 38 10.73 -9.66 -18.73
N TYR A 39 9.96 -9.45 -17.65
CA TYR A 39 9.37 -8.17 -17.27
C TYR A 39 8.48 -7.55 -18.36
N GLU A 40 7.81 -8.40 -19.15
CA GLU A 40 6.94 -8.00 -20.26
C GLU A 40 5.46 -8.05 -19.89
N ASN A 41 5.05 -9.05 -19.10
CA ASN A 41 3.67 -9.24 -18.66
C ASN A 41 3.60 -9.28 -17.15
N ALA A 42 2.40 -9.02 -16.61
CA ALA A 42 2.17 -9.02 -15.17
C ALA A 42 1.02 -9.95 -14.78
N THR A 43 1.15 -10.63 -13.67
CA THR A 43 0.02 -11.26 -12.97
C THR A 43 -0.44 -10.34 -11.87
N MET A 44 -1.62 -9.73 -12.04
CA MET A 44 -2.29 -8.98 -10.97
C MET A 44 -3.02 -9.96 -10.06
N LYS A 45 -2.64 -9.99 -8.78
CA LYS A 45 -3.28 -10.81 -7.74
C LYS A 45 -4.09 -9.88 -6.84
N LEU A 46 -5.33 -10.22 -6.59
CA LEU A 46 -6.25 -9.39 -5.82
C LEU A 46 -6.92 -10.23 -4.74
N ASN A 47 -6.98 -9.68 -3.54
CA ASN A 47 -7.81 -10.19 -2.45
C ASN A 47 -8.75 -9.06 -2.02
N VAL A 48 -10.06 -9.34 -1.93
CA VAL A 48 -11.08 -8.35 -1.55
C VAL A 48 -11.89 -8.89 -0.40
N THR A 49 -12.05 -8.09 0.64
CA THR A 49 -12.91 -8.38 1.79
C THR A 49 -14.17 -7.55 1.69
N VAL A 50 -15.31 -8.22 1.74
CA VAL A 50 -16.64 -7.60 1.76
C VAL A 50 -17.24 -7.79 3.14
N ALA A 51 -17.73 -6.70 3.72
CA ALA A 51 -18.43 -6.68 5.00
C ALA A 51 -19.93 -6.59 4.84
N ASN A 52 -20.66 -7.05 5.87
CA ASN A 52 -22.09 -7.01 5.97
C ASN A 52 -22.49 -6.53 7.37
N ALA A 53 -22.96 -5.29 7.47
CA ALA A 53 -23.45 -4.67 8.69
C ALA A 53 -24.91 -5.06 9.02
N SER A 54 -25.56 -5.88 8.19
CA SER A 54 -26.95 -6.29 8.41
C SER A 54 -27.06 -7.50 9.35
N LYS A 55 -28.25 -7.67 9.95
CA LYS A 55 -28.55 -8.80 10.83
C LYS A 55 -28.91 -10.10 10.09
N ALA A 56 -28.82 -10.11 8.76
CA ALA A 56 -29.06 -11.28 7.93
C ALA A 56 -27.86 -11.56 7.05
N ALA A 57 -27.54 -12.83 6.84
CA ALA A 57 -26.50 -13.22 5.89
C ALA A 57 -26.86 -12.76 4.46
N ALA A 58 -25.86 -12.35 3.72
CA ALA A 58 -26.01 -11.82 2.36
C ALA A 58 -25.37 -12.77 1.34
N GLU A 59 -26.10 -13.11 0.27
CA GLU A 59 -25.67 -14.08 -0.72
C GLU A 59 -25.81 -13.53 -2.14
N GLY A 60 -24.97 -14.03 -3.05
CA GLY A 60 -25.04 -13.71 -4.46
C GLY A 60 -24.43 -12.35 -4.80
N TYR A 61 -23.34 -12.02 -4.18
CA TYR A 61 -22.56 -10.83 -4.50
C TYR A 61 -21.35 -11.17 -5.37
N LYS A 62 -20.88 -10.19 -6.13
CA LYS A 62 -19.67 -10.30 -6.94
C LYS A 62 -18.93 -8.97 -6.99
N VAL A 63 -17.62 -9.04 -7.18
CA VAL A 63 -16.76 -7.88 -7.44
C VAL A 63 -16.31 -7.90 -8.90
N ASP A 64 -16.67 -6.88 -9.67
CA ASP A 64 -16.10 -6.62 -10.99
C ASP A 64 -14.87 -5.75 -10.86
N VAL A 65 -13.78 -6.14 -11.53
CA VAL A 65 -12.48 -5.45 -11.52
C VAL A 65 -12.22 -4.86 -12.89
N ARG A 66 -11.90 -3.57 -12.93
CA ARG A 66 -11.55 -2.86 -14.16
C ARG A 66 -10.26 -2.09 -13.98
N LEU A 67 -9.43 -2.09 -15.02
CA LEU A 67 -8.28 -1.20 -15.11
C LEU A 67 -8.48 -0.23 -16.27
N TYR A 68 -8.11 1.01 -16.02
CA TYR A 68 -8.05 2.07 -17.01
C TYR A 68 -6.62 2.58 -17.10
N ASP A 69 -6.15 2.85 -18.31
CA ASP A 69 -4.85 3.48 -18.55
C ASP A 69 -4.86 4.97 -18.20
N GLN A 70 -3.75 5.65 -18.42
CA GLN A 70 -3.58 7.07 -18.11
C GLN A 70 -4.52 7.98 -18.92
N ASP A 71 -4.97 7.55 -20.08
CA ASP A 71 -5.91 8.26 -20.94
C ASP A 71 -7.37 7.95 -20.58
N GLY A 72 -7.60 7.14 -19.55
CA GLY A 72 -8.92 6.69 -19.13
C GLY A 72 -9.54 5.62 -20.04
N LYS A 73 -8.75 5.04 -20.93
CA LYS A 73 -9.20 3.93 -21.78
C LYS A 73 -9.18 2.64 -21.00
N MET A 74 -10.22 1.83 -21.16
CA MET A 74 -10.34 0.54 -20.51
C MET A 74 -9.25 -0.42 -20.99
N PHE A 75 -8.43 -0.92 -20.06
CA PHE A 75 -7.31 -1.82 -20.30
C PHE A 75 -7.65 -3.26 -19.91
N VAL A 76 -8.30 -3.48 -18.75
CA VAL A 76 -8.84 -4.76 -18.31
C VAL A 76 -10.31 -4.60 -17.94
N ASN A 77 -11.17 -5.51 -18.41
CA ASN A 77 -12.61 -5.47 -18.16
C ASN A 77 -13.28 -6.86 -17.96
N ASP A 78 -12.48 -7.91 -17.90
CA ASP A 78 -12.94 -9.29 -17.90
C ASP A 78 -12.51 -10.07 -16.64
N MET A 79 -12.39 -9.37 -15.52
CA MET A 79 -12.13 -9.98 -14.22
C MET A 79 -13.34 -9.78 -13.30
N THR A 80 -13.95 -10.88 -12.89
CA THR A 80 -15.05 -10.92 -11.92
C THR A 80 -14.72 -11.94 -10.85
N MET A 81 -14.99 -11.62 -9.59
CA MET A 81 -14.80 -12.50 -8.45
C MET A 81 -16.15 -12.67 -7.74
N ASP A 82 -16.65 -13.90 -7.70
CA ASP A 82 -17.85 -14.24 -6.95
C ASP A 82 -17.50 -14.33 -5.45
N LEU A 83 -18.48 -13.98 -4.61
CA LEU A 83 -18.37 -14.08 -3.17
C LEU A 83 -19.18 -15.26 -2.64
N ASP A 84 -18.61 -15.95 -1.67
CA ASP A 84 -19.38 -16.83 -0.79
C ASP A 84 -20.38 -16.02 0.03
N THR A 85 -21.21 -16.70 0.81
CA THR A 85 -22.15 -16.05 1.73
C THR A 85 -21.40 -15.11 2.69
N VAL A 86 -21.74 -13.83 2.68
CA VAL A 86 -21.24 -12.84 3.65
C VAL A 86 -22.04 -13.01 4.94
N PRO A 87 -21.44 -13.42 6.07
CA PRO A 87 -22.15 -13.63 7.32
C PRO A 87 -22.92 -12.38 7.78
N ALA A 88 -23.91 -12.58 8.62
CA ALA A 88 -24.58 -11.47 9.30
C ALA A 88 -23.65 -10.83 10.34
N ALA A 89 -23.87 -9.58 10.68
CA ALA A 89 -23.22 -8.91 11.79
C ALA A 89 -23.54 -9.61 13.12
N ASP A 90 -22.55 -9.70 14.01
CA ASP A 90 -22.68 -10.19 15.37
C ASP A 90 -22.37 -9.08 16.38
N GLY A 91 -23.39 -8.57 17.02
CA GLY A 91 -23.31 -7.39 17.89
C GLY A 91 -22.91 -6.15 17.09
N ASP A 92 -21.78 -5.55 17.49
CA ASP A 92 -21.18 -4.36 16.87
C ASP A 92 -20.11 -4.73 15.81
N THR A 93 -19.94 -6.01 15.53
CA THR A 93 -18.94 -6.49 14.55
C THR A 93 -19.63 -6.91 13.26
N ASP A 94 -19.23 -6.33 12.14
CA ASP A 94 -19.72 -6.71 10.83
C ASP A 94 -19.30 -8.14 10.48
N GLY A 95 -20.19 -8.91 9.86
CA GLY A 95 -19.82 -10.15 9.22
C GLY A 95 -18.96 -9.86 7.99
N SER A 96 -17.97 -10.70 7.69
CA SER A 96 -17.14 -10.49 6.51
C SER A 96 -16.72 -11.78 5.82
N VAL A 97 -16.41 -11.68 4.53
CA VAL A 97 -15.84 -12.75 3.72
C VAL A 97 -14.82 -12.17 2.75
N SER A 98 -13.73 -12.91 2.53
CA SER A 98 -12.72 -12.53 1.54
C SER A 98 -12.82 -13.43 0.32
N THR A 99 -12.61 -12.85 -0.87
CA THR A 99 -12.46 -13.57 -2.13
C THR A 99 -11.16 -13.17 -2.79
N ALA A 100 -10.52 -14.10 -3.48
CA ALA A 100 -9.26 -13.87 -4.15
C ALA A 100 -9.36 -14.23 -5.65
N GLY A 101 -8.64 -13.47 -6.46
CA GLY A 101 -8.56 -13.72 -7.89
C GLY A 101 -7.23 -13.25 -8.47
N SER A 102 -6.94 -13.70 -9.67
CA SER A 102 -5.76 -13.26 -10.41
C SER A 102 -6.07 -13.05 -11.88
N LYS A 103 -5.34 -12.13 -12.51
CA LYS A 103 -5.48 -11.80 -13.92
C LYS A 103 -4.13 -11.60 -14.55
N LEU A 104 -3.88 -12.30 -15.67
CA LEU A 104 -2.75 -11.99 -16.54
C LEU A 104 -3.05 -10.68 -17.29
N VAL A 105 -2.16 -9.73 -17.15
CA VAL A 105 -2.18 -8.41 -17.81
C VAL A 105 -1.04 -8.38 -18.81
N LEU A 106 -1.37 -8.27 -20.09
CA LEU A 106 -0.39 -8.35 -21.18
C LEU A 106 0.22 -6.99 -21.44
N SER A 107 1.54 -6.93 -21.45
CA SER A 107 2.36 -5.77 -21.83
C SER A 107 1.91 -4.46 -21.15
N PRO A 108 1.72 -4.42 -19.81
CA PRO A 108 1.43 -3.17 -19.16
C PRO A 108 2.65 -2.23 -19.23
N GLU A 109 2.41 -0.94 -19.28
CA GLU A 109 3.46 0.04 -19.07
C GLU A 109 3.92 -0.02 -17.61
N LEU A 110 5.22 -0.30 -17.40
CA LEU A 110 5.77 -0.51 -16.07
C LEU A 110 6.00 0.82 -15.36
N TRP A 111 5.81 0.80 -14.05
CA TRP A 111 6.11 1.93 -13.18
C TRP A 111 7.58 1.91 -12.76
N SER A 112 8.24 3.06 -12.87
CA SER A 112 9.54 3.34 -12.24
C SER A 112 9.61 4.81 -11.83
N ALA A 113 10.65 5.20 -11.08
CA ALA A 113 10.83 6.61 -10.72
C ALA A 113 11.04 7.53 -11.95
N GLU A 114 11.57 6.99 -13.04
CA GLU A 114 11.79 7.70 -14.30
C GLU A 114 10.54 7.75 -15.18
N THR A 115 9.72 6.69 -15.12
CA THR A 115 8.47 6.54 -15.89
C THR A 115 7.36 6.06 -14.95
N PRO A 116 6.74 6.93 -14.17
CA PRO A 116 5.77 6.56 -13.16
C PRO A 116 4.39 6.29 -13.77
N ASN A 117 4.31 5.25 -14.63
CA ASN A 117 3.09 4.85 -15.30
C ASN A 117 2.10 4.25 -14.31
N LEU A 118 0.90 4.81 -14.23
CA LEU A 118 -0.15 4.40 -13.32
C LEU A 118 -1.43 4.06 -14.09
N TYR A 119 -2.09 3.02 -13.61
CA TYR A 119 -3.43 2.61 -14.04
C TYR A 119 -4.42 2.95 -12.93
N THR A 120 -5.66 3.27 -13.29
CA THR A 120 -6.75 3.38 -12.32
C THR A 120 -7.45 2.02 -12.22
N MET A 121 -7.28 1.34 -11.09
CA MET A 121 -8.06 0.15 -10.74
C MET A 121 -9.36 0.56 -10.09
N VAL A 122 -10.47 -0.04 -10.55
CA VAL A 122 -11.81 0.16 -9.98
C VAL A 122 -12.39 -1.20 -9.61
N LEU A 123 -12.76 -1.36 -8.35
CA LEU A 123 -13.46 -2.52 -7.80
C LEU A 123 -14.91 -2.13 -7.57
N SER A 124 -15.84 -2.83 -8.20
CA SER A 124 -17.27 -2.53 -8.11
C SER A 124 -18.04 -3.74 -7.57
N LEU A 125 -18.77 -3.54 -6.47
CA LEU A 125 -19.60 -4.56 -5.86
C LEU A 125 -21.01 -4.55 -6.47
N TYR A 126 -21.51 -5.72 -6.83
CA TYR A 126 -22.87 -5.92 -7.35
C TYR A 126 -23.58 -7.04 -6.60
N ASP A 127 -24.87 -6.88 -6.40
CA ASP A 127 -25.80 -8.00 -6.15
C ASP A 127 -26.01 -8.73 -7.48
N SER A 128 -25.51 -9.96 -7.60
CA SER A 128 -25.58 -10.76 -8.83
C SER A 128 -27.01 -11.23 -9.17
N LYS A 129 -27.91 -11.32 -8.16
CA LYS A 129 -29.29 -11.76 -8.33
C LYS A 129 -30.15 -10.69 -9.00
N THR A 130 -29.90 -9.43 -8.65
CA THR A 130 -30.67 -8.28 -9.13
C THR A 130 -29.93 -7.43 -10.15
N GLY A 131 -28.59 -7.56 -10.22
CA GLY A 131 -27.72 -6.68 -10.99
C GLY A 131 -27.53 -5.31 -10.35
N THR A 132 -27.95 -5.14 -9.09
CA THR A 132 -27.87 -3.85 -8.41
C THR A 132 -26.43 -3.49 -8.08
N TYR A 133 -26.02 -2.28 -8.46
CA TYR A 133 -24.74 -1.70 -8.09
C TYR A 133 -24.77 -1.26 -6.62
N MET A 134 -23.79 -1.72 -5.84
CA MET A 134 -23.70 -1.48 -4.39
C MET A 134 -22.66 -0.40 -4.04
N GLY A 135 -21.68 -0.14 -4.88
CA GLY A 135 -20.62 0.83 -4.66
C GLY A 135 -19.31 0.41 -5.30
N SER A 136 -18.37 1.35 -5.36
CA SER A 136 -17.02 1.11 -5.89
C SER A 136 -15.97 1.75 -5.01
N VAL A 137 -14.78 1.17 -5.05
CA VAL A 137 -13.53 1.78 -4.58
C VAL A 137 -12.55 1.84 -5.75
N SER A 138 -11.67 2.83 -5.74
CA SER A 138 -10.67 2.99 -6.79
C SER A 138 -9.29 3.31 -6.21
N GLN A 139 -8.25 2.87 -6.90
CA GLN A 139 -6.86 3.10 -6.53
C GLN A 139 -6.00 3.26 -7.78
N GLN A 140 -4.93 4.07 -7.68
CA GLN A 140 -3.85 4.07 -8.66
C GLN A 140 -2.98 2.82 -8.47
N LEU A 141 -2.63 2.16 -9.57
CA LEU A 141 -1.85 0.93 -9.58
C LEU A 141 -0.68 1.06 -10.57
N GLY A 142 0.54 0.87 -10.09
CA GLY A 142 1.73 0.75 -10.92
C GLY A 142 2.16 -0.72 -11.04
N PHE A 143 2.42 -1.18 -12.25
CA PHE A 143 3.01 -2.50 -12.48
C PHE A 143 4.51 -2.42 -12.29
N ARG A 144 5.02 -3.05 -11.24
CA ARG A 144 6.45 -3.06 -10.91
C ARG A 144 6.80 -4.29 -10.09
N GLU A 145 8.06 -4.65 -10.12
CA GLU A 145 8.64 -5.65 -9.24
C GLU A 145 9.96 -5.12 -8.67
N ILE A 146 10.08 -5.13 -7.34
CA ILE A 146 11.31 -4.77 -6.63
C ILE A 146 11.87 -6.04 -6.02
N GLU A 147 13.12 -6.36 -6.37
CA GLU A 147 13.79 -7.55 -5.91
C GLU A 147 15.02 -7.19 -5.07
N PHE A 148 15.20 -7.89 -4.00
CA PHE A 148 16.40 -7.80 -3.17
C PHE A 148 16.79 -9.18 -2.64
N THR A 149 18.08 -9.43 -2.50
CA THR A 149 18.56 -10.69 -1.96
C THR A 149 18.16 -10.80 -0.50
N LYS A 150 17.34 -11.81 -0.19
CA LYS A 150 17.02 -12.15 1.20
C LYS A 150 18.30 -12.60 1.90
N SER A 151 18.64 -11.96 3.00
CA SER A 151 19.65 -12.49 3.91
C SER A 151 19.04 -13.69 4.64
N GLU A 152 19.63 -14.88 4.48
CA GLU A 152 19.30 -15.99 5.35
C GLU A 152 19.86 -15.70 6.75
N VAL A 153 19.10 -16.04 7.76
CA VAL A 153 19.54 -15.97 9.16
C VAL A 153 19.54 -17.37 9.75
N ASP A 154 20.53 -17.67 10.57
CA ASP A 154 20.57 -18.92 11.33
C ASP A 154 19.52 -18.94 12.45
N THR A 155 19.40 -20.06 13.15
CA THR A 155 18.46 -20.22 14.27
C THR A 155 18.70 -19.26 15.43
N ASN A 156 19.86 -18.59 15.47
CA ASN A 156 20.25 -17.59 16.48
C ASN A 156 20.04 -16.15 15.98
N GLY A 157 19.52 -15.97 14.77
CA GLY A 157 19.33 -14.64 14.18
C GLY A 157 20.57 -14.01 13.53
N ASN A 158 21.69 -14.75 13.42
CA ASN A 158 22.89 -14.25 12.75
C ASN A 158 22.74 -14.39 11.23
N ARG A 159 23.20 -13.41 10.49
CA ARG A 159 23.26 -13.47 9.03
C ARG A 159 24.13 -14.64 8.57
N ILE A 160 23.55 -15.57 7.83
CA ILE A 160 24.30 -16.56 7.07
C ILE A 160 24.70 -15.88 5.75
N THR A 161 25.92 -15.34 5.69
CA THR A 161 26.49 -14.88 4.43
C THR A 161 27.08 -16.08 3.71
N THR A 162 26.26 -16.76 2.91
CA THR A 162 26.73 -17.87 2.10
C THR A 162 27.34 -17.44 0.77
N ASP A 163 27.21 -16.16 0.40
CA ASP A 163 27.74 -15.65 -0.86
C ASP A 163 28.40 -14.28 -0.70
N SER A 164 29.63 -14.18 -1.20
CA SER A 164 30.38 -12.95 -1.33
C SER A 164 29.89 -12.05 -2.46
N GLU A 165 28.86 -12.44 -3.18
CA GLU A 165 28.27 -11.64 -4.25
C GLU A 165 27.26 -10.63 -3.69
N TYR A 166 27.64 -9.38 -3.74
CA TYR A 166 26.72 -8.27 -3.56
C TYR A 166 25.67 -8.29 -4.68
N LYS A 167 24.41 -8.59 -4.34
CA LYS A 167 23.31 -8.46 -5.28
C LYS A 167 22.63 -7.11 -5.04
N PRO A 168 22.64 -6.22 -6.01
CA PRO A 168 21.97 -4.93 -5.89
C PRO A 168 20.46 -5.10 -5.79
N ILE A 169 19.78 -4.12 -5.22
CA ILE A 169 18.33 -4.00 -5.35
C ILE A 169 18.01 -3.74 -6.83
N THR A 170 17.05 -4.46 -7.37
CA THR A 170 16.58 -4.24 -8.74
C THR A 170 15.12 -3.77 -8.76
N ILE A 171 14.77 -3.05 -9.82
CA ILE A 171 13.40 -2.74 -10.20
C ILE A 171 13.18 -3.17 -11.65
N ASN A 172 12.15 -3.97 -11.90
CA ASN A 172 11.83 -4.49 -13.22
C ASN A 172 13.08 -5.07 -13.91
N GLY A 173 13.87 -5.86 -13.15
CA GLY A 173 15.11 -6.48 -13.60
C GLY A 173 16.33 -5.56 -13.77
N LYS A 174 16.20 -4.26 -13.52
CA LYS A 174 17.30 -3.28 -13.64
C LYS A 174 17.82 -2.86 -12.28
N GLN A 175 19.14 -2.69 -12.16
CA GLN A 175 19.75 -2.23 -10.92
C GLN A 175 19.16 -0.89 -10.49
N LEU A 176 18.72 -0.82 -9.23
CA LEU A 176 18.19 0.37 -8.61
C LEU A 176 19.25 1.06 -7.76
N LEU A 177 19.46 2.36 -8.03
CA LEU A 177 20.25 3.24 -7.17
C LEU A 177 19.32 4.22 -6.46
N LEU A 178 19.17 4.09 -5.15
CA LEU A 178 18.39 5.00 -4.33
C LEU A 178 19.18 6.29 -4.06
N LYS A 179 18.67 7.41 -4.55
CA LYS A 179 19.16 8.76 -4.29
C LYS A 179 18.06 9.50 -3.53
N GLY A 180 18.15 9.52 -2.22
CA GLY A 180 17.04 9.94 -1.38
C GLY A 180 17.41 10.82 -0.21
N THR A 181 16.39 11.21 0.52
CA THR A 181 16.48 11.98 1.76
C THR A 181 15.54 11.39 2.82
N ASN A 182 15.83 11.71 4.08
CA ASN A 182 14.88 11.49 5.18
C ASN A 182 13.90 12.67 5.25
N ARG A 183 12.65 12.40 5.61
CA ARG A 183 11.63 13.42 5.80
C ARG A 183 10.84 13.15 7.08
N HIS A 184 10.68 14.19 7.89
CA HIS A 184 9.70 14.25 8.96
C HIS A 184 8.44 14.96 8.49
N ASP A 185 7.26 14.50 8.93
CA ASP A 185 6.02 15.27 8.80
C ASP A 185 6.03 16.42 9.80
N THR A 186 6.57 17.55 9.37
CA THR A 186 6.64 18.76 10.19
C THR A 186 6.59 19.99 9.28
N ASP A 187 5.69 20.88 9.59
CA ASP A 187 5.52 22.18 8.93
C ASP A 187 5.93 23.29 9.89
N PRO A 188 6.65 24.33 9.46
CA PRO A 188 7.12 25.41 10.34
C PRO A 188 5.99 26.26 10.94
N GLU A 189 4.82 26.26 10.33
CA GLU A 189 3.65 27.06 10.77
C GLU A 189 2.59 26.20 11.47
N TYR A 190 2.40 24.95 11.01
CA TYR A 190 1.31 24.08 11.46
C TYR A 190 1.78 22.85 12.27
N GLY A 191 3.08 22.74 12.56
CA GLY A 191 3.62 21.64 13.37
C GLY A 191 3.50 20.29 12.67
N LYS A 192 2.83 19.33 13.29
CA LYS A 192 2.65 17.96 12.72
C LYS A 192 1.63 17.88 11.58
N TYR A 193 0.80 18.87 11.39
CA TYR A 193 -0.06 18.98 10.22
C TYR A 193 0.75 19.58 9.05
N VAL A 194 0.91 18.83 7.98
CA VAL A 194 1.59 19.31 6.77
C VAL A 194 0.55 19.49 5.67
N PRO A 195 0.27 20.72 5.21
CA PRO A 195 -0.68 20.97 4.12
C PRO A 195 -0.33 20.17 2.85
N HIS A 196 -1.35 19.79 2.09
CA HIS A 196 -1.17 19.03 0.83
C HIS A 196 -0.26 19.76 -0.17
N GLU A 197 -0.37 21.11 -0.22
CA GLU A 197 0.45 21.96 -1.08
C GLU A 197 1.94 21.85 -0.72
N THR A 198 2.25 21.86 0.59
CA THR A 198 3.63 21.70 1.09
C THR A 198 4.17 20.31 0.77
N GLN A 199 3.35 19.27 0.97
CA GLN A 199 3.73 17.89 0.62
C GLN A 199 4.04 17.76 -0.89
N GLU A 200 3.20 18.35 -1.75
CA GLU A 200 3.41 18.30 -3.20
C GLU A 200 4.66 19.11 -3.62
N GLU A 201 4.93 20.24 -2.97
CA GLU A 201 6.14 21.02 -3.20
C GLU A 201 7.40 20.24 -2.82
N ASP A 202 7.42 19.57 -1.68
CA ASP A 202 8.51 18.69 -1.24
C ASP A 202 8.84 17.65 -2.32
N ILE A 203 7.84 16.94 -2.82
CA ILE A 203 8.03 15.91 -3.84
C ILE A 203 8.52 16.51 -5.17
N LYS A 204 7.97 17.64 -5.59
CA LYS A 204 8.41 18.34 -6.80
C LYS A 204 9.87 18.82 -6.69
N LEU A 205 10.26 19.34 -5.53
CA LEU A 205 11.65 19.72 -5.26
C LEU A 205 12.58 18.51 -5.31
N MET A 206 12.20 17.39 -4.71
CA MET A 206 12.98 16.16 -4.80
C MET A 206 13.23 15.77 -6.27
N LYS A 207 12.21 15.79 -7.12
CA LYS A 207 12.36 15.50 -8.55
C LYS A 207 13.25 16.51 -9.27
N GLN A 208 13.14 17.80 -8.97
CA GLN A 208 13.99 18.86 -9.55
C GLN A 208 15.47 18.67 -9.22
N TYR A 209 15.75 18.18 -8.00
CA TYR A 209 17.12 17.86 -7.56
C TYR A 209 17.56 16.41 -7.86
N ASN A 210 16.81 15.71 -8.71
CA ASN A 210 17.12 14.36 -9.16
C ASN A 210 17.20 13.34 -8.03
N LEU A 211 16.38 13.51 -6.98
CA LEU A 211 16.15 12.51 -5.95
C LEU A 211 15.02 11.57 -6.41
N ASN A 212 15.14 10.29 -6.09
CA ASN A 212 14.16 9.27 -6.46
C ASN A 212 13.67 8.45 -5.25
N ALA A 213 14.11 8.77 -4.04
CA ALA A 213 13.76 8.01 -2.85
C ALA A 213 13.50 8.90 -1.65
N LEU A 214 12.55 8.49 -0.81
CA LEU A 214 12.16 9.14 0.43
C LEU A 214 12.12 8.10 1.55
N ARG A 215 12.71 8.42 2.72
CA ARG A 215 12.50 7.66 3.95
C ARG A 215 11.58 8.45 4.87
N THR A 216 10.49 7.81 5.30
CA THR A 216 9.52 8.39 6.24
C THR A 216 10.02 8.26 7.66
N SER A 217 10.97 9.08 8.05
CA SER A 217 11.60 9.01 9.37
C SER A 217 10.78 9.80 10.41
N HIS A 218 10.33 9.14 11.52
CA HIS A 218 10.49 7.71 11.82
C HIS A 218 9.12 7.06 12.06
N TYR A 219 8.15 7.34 11.20
CA TYR A 219 6.75 6.93 11.32
C TYR A 219 6.07 7.02 9.96
N SER A 220 4.89 6.39 9.84
CA SER A 220 4.08 6.52 8.63
C SER A 220 3.63 7.97 8.42
N ASN A 221 3.81 8.46 7.21
CA ASN A 221 3.40 9.80 6.81
C ASN A 221 1.93 9.84 6.36
N ASP A 222 1.49 10.99 5.87
CA ASP A 222 0.15 11.19 5.33
C ASP A 222 -0.08 10.33 4.08
N GLU A 223 -1.30 9.82 3.89
CA GLU A 223 -1.66 9.00 2.71
C GLU A 223 -1.49 9.78 1.41
N TYR A 224 -1.73 11.08 1.45
CA TYR A 224 -1.55 11.95 0.29
C TYR A 224 -0.08 12.00 -0.18
N LEU A 225 0.88 11.93 0.75
CA LEU A 225 2.30 11.85 0.40
C LEU A 225 2.62 10.59 -0.41
N TYR A 226 2.07 9.44 -0.02
CA TYR A 226 2.26 8.19 -0.76
C TYR A 226 1.64 8.25 -2.16
N TYR A 227 0.45 8.85 -2.28
CA TYR A 227 -0.15 9.12 -3.59
C TYR A 227 0.76 9.99 -4.47
N LEU A 228 1.36 11.04 -3.91
CA LEU A 228 2.32 11.88 -4.63
C LEU A 228 3.59 11.11 -5.02
N CYS A 229 4.09 10.23 -4.16
CA CYS A 229 5.24 9.38 -4.47
C CYS A 229 4.96 8.46 -5.65
N ASP A 230 3.79 7.84 -5.71
CA ASP A 230 3.36 7.03 -6.85
C ASP A 230 3.26 7.87 -8.12
N LYS A 231 2.62 9.04 -8.04
CA LYS A 231 2.36 9.96 -9.15
C LYS A 231 3.64 10.54 -9.75
N TYR A 232 4.57 10.96 -8.91
CA TYR A 232 5.80 11.63 -9.35
C TYR A 232 7.00 10.69 -9.51
N GLY A 233 6.88 9.42 -9.11
CA GLY A 233 7.95 8.45 -9.21
C GLY A 233 9.01 8.64 -8.11
N ILE A 234 8.63 8.40 -6.86
CA ILE A 234 9.51 8.38 -5.70
C ILE A 234 9.38 7.02 -5.01
N TYR A 235 10.50 6.33 -4.80
CA TYR A 235 10.54 5.13 -3.96
C TYR A 235 10.42 5.52 -2.50
N VAL A 236 9.62 4.77 -1.74
CA VAL A 236 9.41 5.04 -0.31
C VAL A 236 10.02 3.93 0.53
N MET A 237 10.88 4.31 1.47
CA MET A 237 11.25 3.49 2.61
C MET A 237 10.34 3.86 3.77
N GLY A 238 9.22 3.13 3.88
CA GLY A 238 8.23 3.32 4.94
C GLY A 238 8.73 2.81 6.27
N GLU A 239 8.51 3.57 7.35
CA GLU A 239 8.82 3.16 8.72
C GLU A 239 7.53 3.06 9.54
N THR A 240 7.48 2.04 10.39
CA THR A 240 6.49 1.96 11.46
C THR A 240 6.94 2.83 12.63
N ASN A 241 6.00 3.32 13.44
CA ASN A 241 6.29 4.17 14.60
C ASN A 241 6.89 3.38 15.77
N LEU A 242 8.06 2.76 15.54
CA LEU A 242 8.78 1.91 16.52
C LEU A 242 10.22 2.34 16.76
N GLU A 243 10.57 3.56 16.40
CA GLU A 243 11.89 4.11 16.70
C GLU A 243 11.96 4.42 18.21
N SER A 244 12.96 3.85 18.89
CA SER A 244 13.15 3.97 20.33
C SER A 244 14.62 3.82 20.72
N HIS A 245 15.42 4.85 20.50
CA HIS A 245 16.88 4.83 20.72
C HIS A 245 17.29 4.33 22.12
N ALA A 246 16.64 4.82 23.17
CA ALA A 246 16.97 4.44 24.54
C ALA A 246 16.66 2.98 24.88
N LEU A 247 15.77 2.32 24.12
CA LEU A 247 15.34 0.95 24.36
C LEU A 247 16.07 -0.07 23.47
N MET A 248 16.72 0.35 22.40
CA MET A 248 17.41 -0.54 21.44
C MET A 248 18.50 -1.42 22.08
N ASN A 249 19.11 -0.96 23.16
CA ASN A 249 20.19 -1.67 23.84
C ASN A 249 19.73 -2.52 25.03
N GLN A 250 18.44 -2.66 25.28
CA GLN A 250 17.89 -3.36 26.46
C GLN A 250 17.34 -4.76 26.13
N GLY A 251 18.10 -5.58 25.44
CA GLY A 251 17.95 -7.01 25.13
C GLY A 251 16.55 -7.65 25.25
N GLU A 252 16.09 -7.89 26.47
CA GLU A 252 14.83 -8.61 26.74
C GLU A 252 13.56 -7.80 26.39
N LYS A 253 13.65 -6.48 26.27
CA LYS A 253 12.49 -5.64 25.92
C LYS A 253 12.19 -5.62 24.40
N GLN A 254 13.10 -6.10 23.57
CA GLN A 254 12.92 -6.19 22.11
C GLN A 254 11.78 -7.12 21.70
N VAL A 255 11.41 -8.10 22.53
CA VAL A 255 10.33 -9.05 22.23
C VAL A 255 8.97 -8.35 22.15
N ASN A 256 8.74 -7.31 22.95
CA ASN A 256 7.47 -6.57 22.97
C ASN A 256 7.29 -5.68 21.72
N PHE A 257 8.38 -5.14 21.18
CA PHE A 257 8.31 -4.32 19.97
C PHE A 257 7.97 -5.10 18.71
N LYS A 258 8.43 -6.36 18.64
CA LYS A 258 8.10 -7.22 17.50
C LYS A 258 6.59 -7.51 17.43
N ASN A 259 5.94 -7.67 18.56
CA ASN A 259 4.50 -7.92 18.61
C ASN A 259 3.70 -6.68 18.24
N LEU A 260 4.13 -5.47 18.70
CA LEU A 260 3.53 -4.19 18.34
C LEU A 260 3.70 -3.80 16.87
N ALA A 261 4.72 -4.33 16.20
CA ALA A 261 4.95 -4.07 14.76
C ALA A 261 4.14 -4.98 13.84
N MET A 262 3.49 -6.01 14.38
CA MET A 262 2.75 -7.02 13.62
C MET A 262 1.23 -6.88 13.77
N ASP A 263 0.77 -6.03 14.68
CA ASP A 263 -0.63 -5.63 14.87
C ASP A 263 -0.93 -4.36 14.05
#